data_e03fab34059c35da9cdc8bdbb9bb39db
#
_entry.id   e03fab34059c35da9cdc8bdbb9bb39db
#
_cell.length_a   1.000
_cell.length_b   1.000
_cell.length_c   1.000
_cell.angle_alpha   90.00
_cell.angle_beta   90.00
_cell.angle_gamma   90.00
#
_symmetry.space_group_name_H-M   'P 1'
#
loop_
_entity.id
_entity.type
_entity.pdbx_description
1 polymer ?
#
loop_
_entity_poly.entity_id
_entity_poly.type
_entity_poly.pdbx_seq_one_letter_code
_entity_poly.pdbx_strand_id
1 'polypeptide(L)'
;MNYFVDMTLFSFIEFTYRMTLLKMTTATGRTGYHNQDRSNTIRIRPLKESRYFPAVVIGGDDLLTEGKTPYWGAYYGVLTKTIGFRSGHQLAITAGWYFHQGDKPVYNKGPFGGVRYTPSFCRELKFMAEYDTHGWNIGAAMRFWKHLSVNVFTREFTCVSAGLRYECTLIH
;
A
#
# COMPACT_ATOMS: atom_id res chain seq x y z
N MET A 1 11.33 -9.62 -5.76
CA MET A 1 10.03 -10.30 -5.53
C MET A 1 9.59 -9.97 -4.13
N ASN A 2 8.33 -9.55 -3.95
CA ASN A 2 7.81 -9.18 -2.64
C ASN A 2 6.66 -10.10 -2.26
N TYR A 3 6.64 -10.53 -1.02
CA TYR A 3 5.55 -11.26 -0.40
C TYR A 3 4.94 -10.42 0.71
N PHE A 4 3.62 -10.46 0.82
CA PHE A 4 2.88 -9.73 1.83
C PHE A 4 1.94 -10.69 2.55
N VAL A 5 1.81 -10.49 3.84
CA VAL A 5 0.74 -11.06 4.65
C VAL A 5 0.04 -9.91 5.34
N ASP A 6 -1.22 -9.70 5.01
CA ASP A 6 -2.05 -8.67 5.60
C ASP A 6 -3.08 -9.32 6.52
N MET A 7 -3.22 -8.80 7.72
CA MET A 7 -4.23 -9.22 8.69
C MET A 7 -5.04 -8.01 9.13
N THR A 8 -6.36 -8.08 8.99
CA THR A 8 -7.26 -7.05 9.51
C THR A 8 -7.96 -7.56 10.77
N LEU A 9 -7.77 -6.85 11.87
CA LEU A 9 -8.36 -7.14 13.18
C LEU A 9 -9.41 -6.08 13.51
N PHE A 10 -10.57 -6.52 14.03
CA PHE A 10 -11.65 -5.62 14.49
C PHE A 10 -12.12 -4.58 13.46
N SER A 11 -11.93 -4.82 12.17
CA SER A 11 -12.30 -3.92 11.06
C SER A 11 -11.62 -2.53 11.05
N PHE A 12 -10.80 -2.20 12.02
CA PHE A 12 -10.13 -0.89 12.13
C PHE A 12 -8.62 -0.96 12.38
N ILE A 13 -8.05 -2.14 12.66
CA ILE A 13 -6.60 -2.36 12.79
C ILE A 13 -6.17 -3.29 11.66
N GLU A 14 -5.13 -2.90 10.95
CA GLU A 14 -4.49 -3.71 9.90
C GLU A 14 -3.01 -3.85 10.23
N PHE A 15 -2.53 -5.06 10.16
CA PHE A 15 -1.12 -5.40 10.26
C PHE A 15 -0.66 -6.01 8.95
N THR A 16 0.42 -5.48 8.39
CA THR A 16 1.06 -6.00 7.18
C THR A 16 2.48 -6.44 7.50
N TYR A 17 2.84 -7.64 7.11
CA TYR A 17 4.22 -8.10 7.08
C TYR A 17 4.66 -8.25 5.64
N ARG A 18 5.79 -7.65 5.28
CA ARG A 18 6.39 -7.70 3.94
C ARG A 18 7.76 -8.35 4.02
N MET A 19 8.03 -9.24 3.08
CA MET A 19 9.34 -9.83 2.84
C MET A 19 9.78 -9.57 1.41
N THR A 20 10.97 -9.00 1.23
CA THR A 20 11.58 -8.72 -0.06
C THR A 20 12.69 -9.72 -0.35
N LEU A 21 12.57 -10.45 -1.46
CA LEU A 21 13.58 -11.36 -1.97
C LEU A 21 14.27 -10.75 -3.20
N LEU A 22 15.58 -10.65 -3.16
CA LEU A 22 16.40 -10.28 -4.31
C LEU A 22 17.12 -11.51 -4.86
N LYS A 23 17.18 -11.59 -6.19
CA LYS A 23 18.02 -12.59 -6.88
C LYS A 23 19.45 -12.09 -6.85
N MET A 24 20.31 -12.81 -6.17
CA MET A 24 21.73 -12.46 -6.01
C MET A 24 22.60 -13.66 -6.39
N THR A 25 23.77 -13.36 -6.92
CA THR A 25 24.84 -14.36 -7.14
C THR A 25 25.82 -14.24 -5.97
N THR A 26 26.01 -15.31 -5.22
CA THR A 26 26.96 -15.35 -4.11
C THR A 26 28.39 -15.33 -4.62
N ALA A 27 29.35 -15.02 -3.75
CA ALA A 27 30.79 -15.07 -4.07
C ALA A 27 31.24 -16.45 -4.57
N THR A 28 30.51 -17.51 -4.25
CA THR A 28 30.73 -18.88 -4.72
C THR A 28 30.08 -19.18 -6.08
N GLY A 29 29.55 -18.18 -6.76
CA GLY A 29 28.92 -18.31 -8.09
C GLY A 29 27.51 -18.92 -8.09
N ARG A 30 26.91 -19.22 -6.94
CA ARG A 30 25.55 -19.73 -6.85
C ARG A 30 24.56 -18.59 -6.94
N THR A 31 23.62 -18.66 -7.90
CA THR A 31 22.54 -17.69 -8.06
C THR A 31 21.28 -18.22 -7.36
N GLY A 32 20.71 -17.40 -6.48
CA GLY A 32 19.51 -17.76 -5.72
C GLY A 32 18.75 -16.53 -5.24
N TYR A 33 17.55 -16.75 -4.69
CA TYR A 33 16.81 -15.69 -4.01
C TYR A 33 17.21 -15.63 -2.54
N HIS A 34 17.60 -14.45 -2.10
CA HIS A 34 18.00 -14.17 -0.73
C HIS A 34 17.05 -13.15 -0.12
N ASN A 35 16.76 -13.33 1.17
CA ASN A 35 16.00 -12.35 1.92
C ASN A 35 16.83 -11.08 2.09
N GLN A 36 16.36 -9.98 1.48
CA GLN A 36 17.06 -8.71 1.53
C GLN A 36 16.50 -7.82 2.62
N ASP A 37 15.18 -7.84 2.80
CA ASP A 37 14.51 -6.92 3.70
C ASP A 37 13.22 -7.52 4.25
N ARG A 38 12.91 -7.17 5.49
CA ARG A 38 11.66 -7.48 6.18
C ARG A 38 11.13 -6.19 6.75
N SER A 39 9.88 -5.90 6.48
CA SER A 39 9.22 -4.72 7.03
C SER A 39 7.84 -5.06 7.57
N ASN A 40 7.42 -4.29 8.53
CA ASN A 40 6.10 -4.38 9.10
C ASN A 40 5.39 -3.03 9.02
N THR A 41 4.09 -3.07 8.84
CA THR A 41 3.24 -1.87 8.82
C THR A 41 2.07 -2.10 9.74
N ILE A 42 1.79 -1.13 10.60
CA ILE A 42 0.59 -1.12 11.45
C ILE A 42 -0.26 0.07 11.02
N ARG A 43 -1.54 -0.18 10.77
CA ARG A 43 -2.53 0.85 10.40
C ARG A 43 -3.71 0.80 11.34
N ILE A 44 -4.15 1.96 11.77
CA ILE A 44 -5.36 2.12 12.58
C ILE A 44 -6.26 3.10 11.86
N ARG A 45 -7.53 2.76 11.72
CA ARG A 45 -8.55 3.61 11.13
C ARG A 45 -9.51 4.13 12.21
N PRO A 46 -9.16 5.22 12.91
CA PRO A 46 -9.98 5.78 13.98
C PRO A 46 -11.31 6.34 13.48
N LEU A 47 -11.37 6.80 12.23
CA LEU A 47 -12.60 7.35 11.65
C LEU A 47 -12.92 6.72 10.31
N LYS A 48 -14.09 6.10 10.21
CA LYS A 48 -14.63 5.61 8.94
C LYS A 48 -15.19 6.77 8.12
N GLU A 49 -15.10 6.66 6.79
CA GLU A 49 -15.72 7.62 5.91
C GLU A 49 -17.23 7.72 6.16
N SER A 50 -17.74 8.95 6.19
CA SER A 50 -19.15 9.25 6.28
C SER A 50 -19.56 10.23 5.16
N ARG A 51 -20.83 10.62 5.11
CA ARG A 51 -21.29 11.60 4.12
C ARG A 51 -20.49 12.90 4.17
N TYR A 52 -20.17 13.39 5.35
CA TYR A 52 -19.53 14.70 5.55
C TYR A 52 -18.04 14.63 5.85
N PHE A 53 -17.59 13.54 6.45
CA PHE A 53 -16.20 13.39 6.90
C PHE A 53 -15.44 12.36 6.09
N PRO A 54 -14.15 12.60 5.76
CA PRO A 54 -13.29 11.61 5.15
C PRO A 54 -12.98 10.47 6.13
N ALA A 55 -12.57 9.33 5.63
CA ALA A 55 -11.90 8.33 6.44
C ALA A 55 -10.55 8.87 6.89
N VAL A 56 -10.18 8.57 8.15
CA VAL A 56 -8.86 8.90 8.71
C VAL A 56 -8.13 7.59 8.99
N VAL A 57 -6.90 7.49 8.53
CA VAL A 57 -5.99 6.40 8.84
C VAL A 57 -4.71 6.96 9.41
N ILE A 58 -4.21 6.35 10.47
CA ILE A 58 -2.90 6.63 11.05
C ILE A 58 -2.11 5.32 10.96
N GLY A 59 -0.86 5.40 10.55
CA GLY A 59 -0.03 4.21 10.43
C GLY A 59 1.42 4.46 10.70
N GLY A 60 2.16 3.37 10.73
CA GLY A 60 3.60 3.41 10.83
C GLY A 60 4.23 2.19 10.17
N ASP A 61 5.30 2.45 9.47
CA ASP A 61 6.10 1.46 8.78
C ASP A 61 7.35 1.16 9.60
N ASP A 62 7.76 -0.10 9.64
CA ASP A 62 8.96 -0.59 10.34
C ASP A 62 9.04 -0.27 11.84
N LEU A 63 7.90 -0.21 12.51
CA LEU A 63 7.83 0.13 13.94
C LEU A 63 8.41 -0.96 14.85
N LEU A 64 8.44 -2.21 14.42
CA LEU A 64 8.86 -3.37 15.22
C LEU A 64 10.27 -3.88 14.87
N THR A 65 11.05 -3.12 14.10
CA THR A 65 12.40 -3.51 13.73
C THR A 65 13.36 -3.27 14.88
N GLU A 66 13.92 -4.35 15.44
CA GLU A 66 14.89 -4.26 16.53
C GLU A 66 16.27 -3.74 16.06
N GLY A 67 16.85 -2.83 16.84
CA GLY A 67 18.29 -2.69 16.96
C GLY A 67 19.01 -1.66 16.12
N LYS A 68 18.39 -0.86 15.28
CA LYS A 68 18.94 0.39 14.68
C LYS A 68 17.81 1.13 13.98
N THR A 69 17.95 2.43 13.81
CA THR A 69 16.99 3.27 13.10
C THR A 69 16.47 2.58 11.84
N PRO A 70 15.19 2.21 11.79
CA PRO A 70 14.64 1.44 10.67
C PRO A 70 14.83 2.25 9.39
N TYR A 71 15.36 1.61 8.35
CA TYR A 71 15.66 2.28 7.07
C TYR A 71 14.42 2.89 6.42
N TRP A 72 13.25 2.24 6.60
CA TRP A 72 11.95 2.64 6.07
C TRP A 72 11.01 3.20 7.13
N GLY A 73 11.50 3.38 8.36
CA GLY A 73 10.69 3.80 9.50
C GLY A 73 10.03 5.14 9.27
N ALA A 74 8.71 5.15 9.26
CA ALA A 74 7.93 6.37 9.12
C ALA A 74 6.57 6.23 9.80
N TYR A 75 6.08 7.31 10.40
CA TYR A 75 4.67 7.45 10.76
C TYR A 75 3.95 8.24 9.67
N TYR A 76 2.67 8.00 9.51
CA TYR A 76 1.88 8.75 8.54
C TYR A 76 0.43 8.91 8.97
N GLY A 77 -0.17 9.97 8.45
CA GLY A 77 -1.60 10.20 8.51
C GLY A 77 -2.19 10.31 7.12
N VAL A 78 -3.38 9.75 6.92
CA VAL A 78 -4.06 9.71 5.62
C VAL A 78 -5.51 10.07 5.77
N LEU A 79 -5.99 10.88 4.84
CA LEU A 79 -7.39 11.22 4.66
C LEU A 79 -7.85 10.68 3.32
N THR A 80 -9.00 10.01 3.28
CA THR A 80 -9.60 9.51 2.03
C THR A 80 -11.07 9.90 1.96
N LYS A 81 -11.47 10.46 0.81
CA LYS A 81 -12.86 10.79 0.53
C LYS A 81 -13.30 10.21 -0.81
N THR A 82 -14.44 9.53 -0.81
CA THR A 82 -15.04 8.93 -2.00
C THR A 82 -16.21 9.78 -2.47
N ILE A 83 -16.19 10.15 -3.74
CA ILE A 83 -17.22 10.90 -4.44
C ILE A 83 -17.94 9.93 -5.38
N GLY A 84 -19.24 9.74 -5.17
CA GLY A 84 -20.10 8.98 -6.08
C GLY A 84 -20.79 9.90 -7.08
N PHE A 85 -20.73 9.56 -8.34
CA PHE A 85 -21.44 10.28 -9.41
C PHE A 85 -22.80 9.65 -9.69
N ARG A 86 -23.76 10.44 -10.18
CA ARG A 86 -25.09 9.95 -10.57
C ARG A 86 -25.05 8.84 -11.63
N SER A 87 -24.04 8.85 -12.48
CA SER A 87 -23.74 7.82 -13.48
C SER A 87 -23.23 6.49 -12.91
N GLY A 88 -23.10 6.39 -11.57
CA GLY A 88 -22.62 5.18 -10.88
C GLY A 88 -21.11 5.05 -10.79
N HIS A 89 -20.34 5.94 -11.40
CA HIS A 89 -18.88 6.01 -11.25
C HIS A 89 -18.49 6.47 -9.84
N GLN A 90 -17.31 6.10 -9.37
CA GLN A 90 -16.77 6.55 -8.09
C GLN A 90 -15.35 7.07 -8.27
N LEU A 91 -15.02 8.15 -7.57
CA LEU A 91 -13.69 8.72 -7.48
C LEU A 91 -13.32 8.84 -6.00
N ALA A 92 -12.30 8.10 -5.56
CA ALA A 92 -11.72 8.28 -4.23
C ALA A 92 -10.45 9.13 -4.34
N ILE A 93 -10.37 10.17 -3.52
CA ILE A 93 -9.22 11.07 -3.41
C ILE A 93 -8.58 10.80 -2.06
N THR A 94 -7.28 10.58 -2.06
CA THR A 94 -6.48 10.32 -0.87
C THR A 94 -5.37 11.35 -0.77
N ALA A 95 -5.15 11.90 0.43
CA ALA A 95 -4.02 12.76 0.76
C ALA A 95 -3.43 12.32 2.09
N GLY A 96 -2.13 12.35 2.20
CA GLY A 96 -1.42 11.95 3.40
C GLY A 96 -0.08 12.66 3.55
N TRP A 97 0.52 12.45 4.70
CA TRP A 97 1.83 12.99 5.04
C TRP A 97 2.64 11.94 5.79
N TYR A 98 3.89 11.74 5.35
CA TYR A 98 4.88 10.92 6.06
C TYR A 98 5.73 11.78 6.99
N PHE A 99 5.83 11.32 8.24
CA PHE A 99 6.74 11.83 9.26
C PHE A 99 7.85 10.79 9.46
N HIS A 100 9.06 11.14 9.08
CA HIS A 100 10.18 10.21 9.19
C HIS A 100 10.62 9.99 10.63
N GLN A 101 11.04 8.76 10.91
CA GLN A 101 11.65 8.36 12.17
C GLN A 101 13.16 8.07 11.97
N GLY A 102 14.03 9.02 12.34
CA GLY A 102 15.49 8.82 12.37
C GLY A 102 16.31 9.85 11.62
N ASP A 103 17.63 9.72 11.70
CA ASP A 103 18.61 10.72 11.21
C ASP A 103 19.13 10.42 9.78
N LYS A 104 18.71 9.32 9.15
CA LYS A 104 19.18 8.96 7.80
C LYS A 104 18.36 9.62 6.71
N PRO A 105 18.95 9.98 5.55
CA PRO A 105 18.22 10.47 4.40
C PRO A 105 17.24 9.39 3.91
N VAL A 106 15.98 9.72 3.75
CA VAL A 106 14.91 8.75 3.84
C VAL A 106 13.91 8.85 2.76
N TYR A 107 13.43 7.66 2.44
CA TYR A 107 12.49 7.43 1.36
C TYR A 107 11.06 7.90 1.67
N ASN A 108 10.59 7.85 2.92
CA ASN A 108 9.22 8.19 3.27
C ASN A 108 9.17 9.50 4.09
N LYS A 109 9.17 10.64 3.42
CA LYS A 109 9.06 11.95 4.07
C LYS A 109 8.28 12.94 3.20
N GLY A 110 7.28 13.60 3.78
CA GLY A 110 6.54 14.65 3.10
C GLY A 110 5.17 14.20 2.58
N PRO A 111 4.57 14.98 1.69
CA PRO A 111 3.22 14.74 1.19
C PRO A 111 3.20 13.56 0.22
N PHE A 112 2.14 12.78 0.30
CA PHE A 112 1.79 11.76 -0.68
C PHE A 112 0.28 11.75 -0.91
N GLY A 113 -0.16 11.12 -1.97
CA GLY A 113 -1.58 11.02 -2.22
C GLY A 113 -1.89 10.44 -3.58
N GLY A 114 -3.17 10.34 -3.89
CA GLY A 114 -3.58 9.77 -5.16
C GLY A 114 -5.07 9.79 -5.38
N VAL A 115 -5.44 9.29 -6.53
CA VAL A 115 -6.83 9.12 -6.92
C VAL A 115 -7.09 7.69 -7.36
N ARG A 116 -8.27 7.19 -7.04
CA ARG A 116 -8.75 5.89 -7.49
C ARG A 116 -10.11 6.06 -8.16
N TYR A 117 -10.17 5.73 -9.43
CA TYR A 117 -11.40 5.75 -10.21
C TYR A 117 -11.96 4.35 -10.37
N THR A 118 -13.25 4.19 -10.11
CA THR A 118 -14.00 2.94 -10.28
C THR A 118 -15.13 3.20 -11.29
N PRO A 119 -15.08 2.57 -12.47
CA PRO A 119 -16.11 2.74 -13.49
C PRO A 119 -17.44 2.05 -13.09
N SER A 120 -18.56 2.59 -13.54
CA SER A 120 -19.89 2.07 -13.23
C SER A 120 -20.19 0.71 -13.88
N PHE A 121 -19.60 0.45 -15.04
CA PHE A 121 -19.79 -0.80 -15.79
C PHE A 121 -19.04 -2.01 -15.22
N CYS A 122 -17.99 -1.77 -14.39
CA CYS A 122 -17.22 -2.83 -13.75
C CYS A 122 -16.67 -2.31 -12.40
N ARG A 123 -17.36 -2.61 -11.31
CA ARG A 123 -16.97 -2.15 -9.96
C ARG A 123 -15.75 -2.87 -9.40
N GLU A 124 -15.41 -3.99 -9.97
CA GLU A 124 -14.21 -4.78 -9.65
C GLU A 124 -12.94 -4.16 -10.24
N LEU A 125 -13.08 -3.38 -11.32
CA LEU A 125 -11.97 -2.68 -11.97
C LEU A 125 -11.73 -1.33 -11.30
N LYS A 126 -10.47 -1.03 -11.02
CA LYS A 126 -10.02 0.23 -10.41
C LYS A 126 -8.81 0.75 -11.16
N PHE A 127 -8.84 2.01 -11.54
CA PHE A 127 -7.68 2.74 -12.04
C PHE A 127 -7.15 3.64 -10.94
N MET A 128 -5.83 3.74 -10.85
CA MET A 128 -5.16 4.48 -9.78
C MET A 128 -4.06 5.35 -10.37
N ALA A 129 -3.92 6.55 -9.81
CA ALA A 129 -2.77 7.40 -10.01
C ALA A 129 -2.36 7.94 -8.64
N GLU A 130 -1.08 7.86 -8.33
CA GLU A 130 -0.56 8.25 -7.02
C GLU A 130 0.78 8.98 -7.14
N TYR A 131 1.06 9.80 -6.15
CA TYR A 131 2.36 10.39 -5.87
C TYR A 131 2.84 9.86 -4.52
N ASP A 132 3.98 9.19 -4.49
CA ASP A 132 4.49 8.45 -3.33
C ASP A 132 5.67 9.14 -2.62
N THR A 133 5.78 10.47 -2.72
CA THR A 133 6.92 11.31 -2.28
C THR A 133 8.13 11.32 -3.21
N HIS A 134 8.26 10.39 -4.13
CA HIS A 134 9.39 10.27 -5.06
C HIS A 134 8.95 10.57 -6.49
N GLY A 135 7.85 9.99 -6.91
CA GLY A 135 7.38 10.10 -8.28
C GLY A 135 5.91 9.74 -8.44
N TRP A 136 5.47 9.87 -9.68
CA TRP A 136 4.12 9.51 -10.07
C TRP A 136 4.04 8.06 -10.55
N ASN A 137 3.03 7.35 -10.04
CA ASN A 137 2.73 5.98 -10.39
C ASN A 137 1.31 5.90 -10.94
N ILE A 138 1.08 5.09 -11.93
CA ILE A 138 -0.25 4.76 -12.42
C ILE A 138 -0.44 3.26 -12.43
N GLY A 139 -1.68 2.83 -12.23
CA GLY A 139 -1.96 1.40 -12.21
C GLY A 139 -3.42 1.09 -12.39
N ALA A 140 -3.68 -0.20 -12.53
CA ALA A 140 -5.00 -0.78 -12.53
C ALA A 140 -5.04 -2.02 -11.65
N ALA A 141 -6.16 -2.23 -10.99
CA ALA A 141 -6.43 -3.45 -10.23
C ALA A 141 -7.80 -3.99 -10.62
N MET A 142 -7.90 -5.30 -10.70
CA MET A 142 -9.15 -5.99 -10.98
C MET A 142 -9.33 -7.14 -10.01
N ARG A 143 -10.52 -7.23 -9.40
CA ARG A 143 -10.91 -8.37 -8.58
C ARG A 143 -11.58 -9.41 -9.46
N PHE A 144 -10.99 -10.60 -9.48
CA PHE A 144 -11.57 -11.80 -10.10
C PHE A 144 -12.14 -12.66 -8.98
N TRP A 145 -13.37 -13.08 -9.09
CA TRP A 145 -14.09 -13.77 -8.03
C TRP A 145 -14.07 -12.96 -6.70
N LYS A 146 -14.52 -13.57 -5.62
CA LYS A 146 -14.59 -12.89 -4.32
C LYS A 146 -13.24 -12.73 -3.64
N HIS A 147 -12.25 -13.52 -4.02
CA HIS A 147 -11.03 -13.73 -3.24
C HIS A 147 -9.72 -13.37 -3.97
N LEU A 148 -9.72 -13.30 -5.29
CA LEU A 148 -8.51 -13.08 -6.07
C LEU A 148 -8.52 -11.69 -6.72
N SER A 149 -7.45 -10.94 -6.53
CA SER A 149 -7.23 -9.65 -7.20
C SER A 149 -5.90 -9.66 -7.93
N VAL A 150 -5.87 -9.06 -9.10
CA VAL A 150 -4.67 -8.81 -9.90
C VAL A 150 -4.47 -7.31 -9.97
N ASN A 151 -3.22 -6.87 -9.83
CA ASN A 151 -2.86 -5.49 -10.04
C ASN A 151 -1.66 -5.37 -10.96
N VAL A 152 -1.62 -4.27 -11.71
CA VAL A 152 -0.49 -3.87 -12.54
C VAL A 152 -0.29 -2.37 -12.32
N PHE A 153 0.95 -1.96 -12.10
CA PHE A 153 1.27 -0.55 -11.92
C PHE A 153 2.68 -0.22 -12.41
N THR A 154 2.89 1.03 -12.74
CA THR A 154 4.21 1.58 -13.03
C THR A 154 4.82 2.14 -11.77
N ARG A 155 6.15 2.11 -11.69
CA ARG A 155 6.90 2.87 -10.70
C ARG A 155 7.66 3.97 -11.43
N GLU A 156 7.32 5.24 -11.15
CA GLU A 156 7.93 6.43 -11.74
C GLU A 156 8.00 6.37 -13.30
N PHE A 157 7.10 5.63 -13.93
CA PHE A 157 7.10 5.30 -15.37
C PHE A 157 8.37 4.60 -15.87
N THR A 158 9.24 4.11 -14.98
CA THR A 158 10.52 3.47 -15.34
C THR A 158 10.42 1.96 -15.39
N CYS A 159 9.55 1.37 -14.60
CA CYS A 159 9.33 -0.07 -14.61
C CYS A 159 7.85 -0.43 -14.40
N VAL A 160 7.47 -1.62 -14.83
CA VAL A 160 6.14 -2.20 -14.64
C VAL A 160 6.22 -3.30 -13.61
N SER A 161 5.29 -3.28 -12.67
CA SER A 161 5.13 -4.30 -11.63
C SER A 161 3.75 -4.92 -11.74
N ALA A 162 3.65 -6.21 -11.47
CA ALA A 162 2.39 -6.93 -11.37
C ALA A 162 2.33 -7.70 -10.05
N GLY A 163 1.12 -7.83 -9.51
CA GLY A 163 0.90 -8.54 -8.26
C GLY A 163 -0.40 -9.33 -8.25
N LEU A 164 -0.40 -10.37 -7.46
CA LEU A 164 -1.57 -11.19 -7.14
C LEU A 164 -1.86 -11.07 -5.65
N ARG A 165 -3.13 -10.93 -5.28
CA ARG A 165 -3.58 -10.91 -3.90
C ARG A 165 -4.74 -11.87 -3.73
N TYR A 166 -4.63 -12.75 -2.73
CA TYR A 166 -5.70 -13.63 -2.31
C TYR A 166 -6.23 -13.19 -0.94
N GLU A 167 -7.54 -13.06 -0.80
CA GLU A 167 -8.21 -12.62 0.42
C GLU A 167 -9.10 -13.73 0.97
N CYS A 168 -8.98 -14.04 2.27
CA CYS A 168 -9.87 -14.95 2.96
C CYS A 168 -10.34 -14.34 4.29
N THR A 169 -11.56 -14.69 4.70
CA THR A 169 -12.10 -14.33 6.01
C THR A 169 -11.94 -15.54 6.91
N LEU A 170 -11.18 -15.38 7.99
CA LEU A 170 -10.88 -16.48 8.93
C LEU A 170 -11.93 -16.62 10.04
N ILE A 171 -12.67 -15.55 10.34
CA ILE A 171 -13.66 -15.50 11.42
C ILE A 171 -14.92 -14.80 10.88
N HIS A 172 -16.05 -15.40 11.10
CA HIS A 172 -17.39 -14.85 10.84
C HIS A 172 -18.00 -14.28 12.11
#